data_4f4013c639d7449c76ef9ba25fa5adbd
#
_entry.id   4f4013c639d7449c76ef9ba25fa5adbd
#
_cell.length_a   1.000
_cell.length_b   1.000
_cell.length_c   1.000
_cell.angle_alpha   90.00
_cell.angle_beta   90.00
_cell.angle_gamma   90.00
#
_symmetry.space_group_name_H-M   'P 1'
#
loop_
_entity.id
_entity.type
_entity.pdbx_description
1 polymer ?
#
loop_
_entity_poly.entity_id
_entity_poly.type
_entity_poly.pdbx_seq_one_letter_code
_entity_poly.pdbx_strand_id
1 'polypeptide(L)'
;MRVGLFIPCYVDQLYPQVGIATLHLLEKYGCEVDYPADQTCCGQPMANSGFEHLTQGCNDLFIKNFAAYDYIVCPSGSCTLHIKEHLHGVGGESIPKKIYELVEFLTDILKVENIEASFPHKVGLHQSCHGQRGLKLAQMTELVAAPFSSRRNC
;
A
#
# COMPACT_ATOMS: atom_id res chain seq x y z
N MET A 1 -2.45 -17.45 4.23
CA MET A 1 -3.11 -16.11 4.26
C MET A 1 -3.10 -15.59 2.85
N ARG A 2 -4.30 -15.37 2.28
CA ARG A 2 -4.45 -14.88 0.89
C ARG A 2 -4.40 -13.36 0.85
N VAL A 3 -3.44 -12.82 0.11
CA VAL A 3 -3.21 -11.39 -0.03
C VAL A 3 -3.43 -10.96 -1.47
N GLY A 4 -4.34 -10.00 -1.70
CA GLY A 4 -4.46 -9.32 -2.97
C GLY A 4 -3.43 -8.18 -3.06
N LEU A 5 -2.54 -8.23 -4.03
CA LEU A 5 -1.53 -7.19 -4.24
C LEU A 5 -2.08 -6.09 -5.15
N PHE A 6 -2.32 -4.92 -4.57
CA PHE A 6 -2.73 -3.73 -5.33
C PHE A 6 -1.53 -2.85 -5.65
N ILE A 7 -1.17 -2.79 -6.93
CA ILE A 7 -0.09 -1.93 -7.42
C ILE A 7 -0.68 -0.68 -8.07
N PRO A 8 -0.50 0.51 -7.46
CA PRO A 8 -1.03 1.75 -8.00
C PRO A 8 -0.47 2.09 -9.37
N CYS A 9 -1.26 2.76 -10.20
CA CYS A 9 -0.93 3.08 -11.59
C CYS A 9 0.45 3.76 -11.75
N TYR A 10 0.81 4.69 -10.85
CA TYR A 10 2.12 5.36 -10.92
C TYR A 10 3.28 4.44 -10.54
N VAL A 11 3.06 3.48 -9.62
CA VAL A 11 4.07 2.46 -9.28
C VAL A 11 4.26 1.53 -10.48
N ASP A 12 3.16 1.04 -11.03
CA ASP A 12 3.20 0.14 -12.19
C ASP A 12 3.92 0.77 -13.39
N GLN A 13 3.62 2.03 -13.70
CA GLN A 13 4.13 2.69 -14.90
C GLN A 13 5.53 3.29 -14.73
N LEU A 14 5.90 3.78 -13.54
CA LEU A 14 7.15 4.52 -13.32
C LEU A 14 8.16 3.75 -12.47
N TYR A 15 7.69 2.88 -11.59
CA TYR A 15 8.52 2.18 -10.62
C TYR A 15 8.14 0.70 -10.46
N PRO A 16 8.01 -0.08 -11.56
CA PRO A 16 7.51 -1.47 -11.49
C PRO A 16 8.35 -2.36 -10.58
N GLN A 17 9.64 -2.04 -10.39
CA GLN A 17 10.53 -2.74 -9.45
C GLN A 17 10.02 -2.66 -7.99
N VAL A 18 9.26 -1.62 -7.61
CA VAL A 18 8.66 -1.52 -6.27
C VAL A 18 7.55 -2.56 -6.11
N GLY A 19 6.72 -2.75 -7.14
CA GLY A 19 5.68 -3.79 -7.15
C GLY A 19 6.29 -5.19 -7.04
N ILE A 20 7.32 -5.48 -7.81
CA ILE A 20 8.05 -6.76 -7.80
C ILE A 20 8.71 -6.99 -6.42
N ALA A 21 9.35 -5.98 -5.86
CA ALA A 21 9.97 -6.08 -4.53
C ALA A 21 8.91 -6.31 -3.44
N THR A 22 7.74 -5.68 -3.55
CA THR A 22 6.63 -5.90 -2.62
C THR A 22 6.13 -7.34 -2.69
N LEU A 23 5.94 -7.89 -3.89
CA LEU A 23 5.58 -9.29 -4.08
C LEU A 23 6.56 -10.23 -3.38
N HIS A 24 7.85 -10.12 -3.72
CA HIS A 24 8.89 -10.98 -3.12
C HIS A 24 8.99 -10.83 -1.59
N LEU A 25 8.77 -9.62 -1.08
CA LEU A 25 8.80 -9.40 0.36
C LEU A 25 7.63 -10.10 1.06
N LEU A 26 6.43 -10.01 0.53
CA LEU A 26 5.25 -10.69 1.07
C LEU A 26 5.39 -12.21 1.00
N GLU A 27 5.89 -12.75 -0.11
CA GLU A 27 6.16 -14.19 -0.26
C GLU A 27 7.23 -14.67 0.73
N LYS A 28 8.31 -13.89 0.94
CA LYS A 28 9.35 -14.17 1.95
C LYS A 28 8.75 -14.35 3.35
N TYR A 29 7.70 -13.59 3.68
CA TYR A 29 7.00 -13.70 4.97
C TYR A 29 5.82 -14.69 4.93
N GLY A 30 5.74 -15.57 3.93
CA GLY A 30 4.79 -16.69 3.89
C GLY A 30 3.38 -16.32 3.46
N CYS A 31 3.19 -15.19 2.79
CA CYS A 31 1.91 -14.84 2.19
C CYS A 31 1.72 -15.56 0.85
N GLU A 32 0.50 -16.00 0.59
CA GLU A 32 0.02 -16.42 -0.73
C GLU A 32 -0.49 -15.17 -1.44
N VAL A 33 0.26 -14.69 -2.43
CA VAL A 33 0.01 -13.38 -3.06
C VAL A 33 -0.59 -13.57 -4.44
N ASP A 34 -1.75 -12.96 -4.65
CA ASP A 34 -2.39 -12.86 -5.96
C ASP A 34 -2.28 -11.42 -6.49
N TYR A 35 -2.01 -11.30 -7.78
CA TYR A 35 -1.99 -10.03 -8.51
C TYR A 35 -3.10 -10.02 -9.58
N PRO A 36 -4.26 -9.38 -9.32
CA PRO A 36 -5.29 -9.21 -10.34
C PRO A 36 -4.78 -8.39 -11.54
N ALA A 37 -4.67 -8.99 -12.70
CA ALA A 37 -4.04 -8.37 -13.87
C ALA A 37 -4.86 -7.21 -14.49
N ASP A 38 -6.16 -7.17 -14.22
CA ASP A 38 -7.07 -6.14 -14.72
C ASP A 38 -7.30 -4.98 -13.72
N GLN A 39 -6.46 -4.89 -12.67
CA GLN A 39 -6.50 -3.76 -11.73
C GLN A 39 -6.13 -2.43 -12.42
N THR A 40 -6.61 -1.32 -11.86
CA THR A 40 -6.40 0.02 -12.39
C THR A 40 -6.09 1.05 -11.29
N CYS A 41 -6.28 2.32 -11.57
CA CYS A 41 -6.08 3.41 -10.64
C CYS A 41 -7.03 3.33 -9.43
N CYS A 42 -6.56 3.82 -8.27
CA CYS A 42 -7.42 3.99 -7.08
C CYS A 42 -8.46 5.11 -7.21
N GLY A 43 -8.38 5.96 -8.24
CA GLY A 43 -9.26 7.12 -8.41
C GLY A 43 -8.78 8.43 -7.78
N GLN A 44 -7.78 8.39 -6.90
CA GLN A 44 -7.31 9.57 -6.14
C GLN A 44 -6.96 10.79 -7.01
N PRO A 45 -6.27 10.70 -8.16
CA PRO A 45 -5.98 11.89 -8.97
C PRO A 45 -7.24 12.61 -9.46
N MET A 46 -8.28 11.87 -9.81
CA MET A 46 -9.58 12.46 -10.22
C MET A 46 -10.26 13.12 -9.03
N ALA A 47 -10.35 12.43 -7.90
CA ALA A 47 -10.96 12.97 -6.69
C ALA A 47 -10.25 14.24 -6.21
N ASN A 48 -8.91 14.25 -6.16
CA ASN A 48 -8.13 15.42 -5.76
C ASN A 48 -8.29 16.62 -6.72
N SER A 49 -8.69 16.36 -7.96
CA SER A 49 -8.96 17.40 -8.96
C SER A 49 -10.42 17.88 -8.97
N GLY A 50 -11.25 17.45 -8.01
CA GLY A 50 -12.66 17.81 -7.90
C GLY A 50 -13.61 16.96 -8.74
N PHE A 51 -13.12 15.85 -9.31
CA PHE A 51 -13.91 14.95 -10.15
C PHE A 51 -14.19 13.60 -9.47
N GLU A 52 -14.44 13.62 -8.16
CA GLU A 52 -14.71 12.41 -7.38
C GLU A 52 -15.88 11.59 -7.94
N HIS A 53 -16.91 12.26 -8.47
CA HIS A 53 -18.07 11.61 -9.10
C HIS A 53 -17.71 10.74 -10.32
N LEU A 54 -16.52 10.92 -10.91
CA LEU A 54 -16.02 10.10 -12.02
C LEU A 54 -15.23 8.87 -11.57
N THR A 55 -14.99 8.69 -10.26
CA THR A 55 -14.19 7.56 -9.74
C THR A 55 -14.97 6.25 -9.65
N GLN A 56 -16.28 6.26 -9.91
CA GLN A 56 -17.13 5.06 -9.73
C GLN A 56 -16.61 3.84 -10.47
N GLY A 57 -16.17 4.00 -11.74
CA GLY A 57 -15.60 2.88 -12.49
C GLY A 57 -14.32 2.30 -11.87
N CYS A 58 -13.49 3.13 -11.23
CA CYS A 58 -12.32 2.67 -10.47
C CYS A 58 -12.76 1.89 -9.23
N ASN A 59 -13.75 2.39 -8.50
CA ASN A 59 -14.29 1.75 -7.32
C ASN A 59 -14.89 0.37 -7.64
N ASP A 60 -15.73 0.29 -8.66
CA ASP A 60 -16.38 -0.95 -9.08
C ASP A 60 -15.35 -2.02 -9.48
N LEU A 61 -14.32 -1.62 -10.23
CA LEU A 61 -13.26 -2.54 -10.65
C LEU A 61 -12.38 -2.95 -9.45
N PHE A 62 -12.11 -2.03 -8.53
CA PHE A 62 -11.39 -2.34 -7.30
C PHE A 62 -12.15 -3.37 -6.46
N ILE A 63 -13.45 -3.16 -6.25
CA ILE A 63 -14.30 -4.08 -5.50
C ILE A 63 -14.34 -5.45 -6.17
N LYS A 64 -14.57 -5.50 -7.48
CA LYS A 64 -14.57 -6.74 -8.27
C LYS A 64 -13.30 -7.56 -8.03
N ASN A 65 -12.15 -6.89 -8.06
CA ASN A 65 -10.85 -7.55 -8.00
C ASN A 65 -10.45 -7.94 -6.57
N PHE A 66 -10.84 -7.14 -5.56
CA PHE A 66 -10.24 -7.27 -4.23
C PHE A 66 -11.19 -7.69 -3.11
N ALA A 67 -12.51 -7.72 -3.32
CA ALA A 67 -13.46 -8.03 -2.24
C ALA A 67 -13.29 -9.44 -1.63
N ALA A 68 -12.79 -10.41 -2.40
CA ALA A 68 -12.67 -11.81 -1.98
C ALA A 68 -11.40 -12.13 -1.18
N TYR A 69 -10.42 -11.22 -1.09
CA TYR A 69 -9.19 -11.46 -0.33
C TYR A 69 -9.37 -11.21 1.16
N ASP A 70 -8.56 -11.90 1.96
CA ASP A 70 -8.49 -11.68 3.41
C ASP A 70 -7.84 -10.34 3.72
N TYR A 71 -6.77 -10.02 2.98
CA TYR A 71 -6.00 -8.79 3.07
C TYR A 71 -5.69 -8.24 1.69
N ILE A 72 -5.53 -6.92 1.62
CA ILE A 72 -5.09 -6.20 0.43
C ILE A 72 -3.88 -5.37 0.81
N VAL A 73 -2.78 -5.50 0.08
CA VAL A 73 -1.55 -4.76 0.36
C VAL A 73 -1.20 -3.86 -0.81
N CYS A 74 -0.89 -2.61 -0.49
CA CYS A 74 -0.56 -1.57 -1.46
C CYS A 74 0.73 -0.83 -1.03
N PRO A 75 1.78 -0.76 -1.86
CA PRO A 75 3.00 -0.02 -1.53
C PRO A 75 2.85 1.49 -1.78
N SER A 76 1.76 2.08 -1.31
CA SER A 76 1.48 3.51 -1.46
C SER A 76 0.52 4.01 -0.39
N GLY A 77 1.02 4.84 0.52
CA GLY A 77 0.21 5.42 1.59
C GLY A 77 -0.96 6.27 1.10
N SER A 78 -0.77 7.03 0.01
CA SER A 78 -1.84 7.90 -0.51
C SER A 78 -2.98 7.11 -1.15
N CYS A 79 -2.66 6.08 -1.94
CA CYS A 79 -3.67 5.23 -2.56
C CYS A 79 -4.40 4.38 -1.52
N THR A 80 -3.67 3.84 -0.53
CA THR A 80 -4.27 3.10 0.59
C THR A 80 -5.25 3.97 1.37
N LEU A 81 -4.84 5.19 1.73
CA LEU A 81 -5.73 6.12 2.45
C LEU A 81 -6.96 6.48 1.62
N HIS A 82 -6.78 6.76 0.33
CA HIS A 82 -7.90 7.08 -0.56
C HIS A 82 -8.93 5.94 -0.60
N ILE A 83 -8.49 4.70 -0.75
CA ILE A 83 -9.40 3.54 -0.72
C ILE A 83 -10.07 3.39 0.65
N LYS A 84 -9.35 3.61 1.76
CA LYS A 84 -9.94 3.54 3.10
C LYS A 84 -11.05 4.56 3.32
N GLU A 85 -10.92 5.76 2.75
CA GLU A 85 -11.81 6.89 3.03
C GLU A 85 -12.87 7.13 1.96
N HIS A 86 -12.60 6.79 0.70
CA HIS A 86 -13.40 7.20 -0.46
C HIS A 86 -13.89 6.04 -1.33
N LEU A 87 -13.65 4.77 -0.95
CA LEU A 87 -14.20 3.66 -1.71
C LEU A 87 -15.70 3.53 -1.46
N HIS A 88 -16.49 3.70 -2.50
CA HIS A 88 -17.94 3.54 -2.49
C HIS A 88 -18.37 2.50 -3.52
N GLY A 89 -19.32 1.64 -3.14
CA GLY A 89 -19.89 0.63 -4.04
C GLY A 89 -20.40 -0.59 -3.30
N VAL A 90 -21.33 -1.29 -3.92
CA VAL A 90 -21.94 -2.51 -3.36
C VAL A 90 -20.91 -3.63 -3.29
N GLY A 91 -20.79 -4.25 -2.11
CA GLY A 91 -19.83 -5.33 -1.86
C GLY A 91 -18.42 -4.85 -1.45
N GLY A 92 -18.21 -3.52 -1.39
CA GLY A 92 -16.93 -2.92 -0.98
C GLY A 92 -16.82 -2.60 0.52
N GLU A 93 -17.87 -2.80 1.30
CA GLU A 93 -17.99 -2.30 2.69
C GLU A 93 -16.91 -2.85 3.64
N SER A 94 -16.38 -4.03 3.35
CA SER A 94 -15.32 -4.65 4.15
C SER A 94 -13.91 -4.22 3.74
N ILE A 95 -13.72 -3.67 2.55
CA ILE A 95 -12.40 -3.38 1.95
C ILE A 95 -11.60 -2.36 2.77
N PRO A 96 -12.18 -1.25 3.27
CA PRO A 96 -11.43 -0.30 4.10
C PRO A 96 -10.75 -0.89 5.32
N LYS A 97 -11.27 -2.00 5.84
CA LYS A 97 -10.72 -2.72 7.00
C LYS A 97 -9.68 -3.77 6.62
N LYS A 98 -9.58 -4.13 5.35
CA LYS A 98 -8.69 -5.18 4.84
C LYS A 98 -7.51 -4.62 4.06
N ILE A 99 -7.55 -3.36 3.63
CA ILE A 99 -6.47 -2.74 2.86
C ILE A 99 -5.45 -2.11 3.80
N TYR A 100 -4.19 -2.40 3.55
CA TYR A 100 -3.04 -1.94 4.32
C TYR A 100 -1.97 -1.36 3.40
N GLU A 101 -1.31 -0.32 3.87
CA GLU A 101 -0.04 0.06 3.28
C GLU A 101 1.02 -1.01 3.63
N LEU A 102 2.02 -1.18 2.77
CA LEU A 102 3.00 -2.27 2.93
C LEU A 102 3.64 -2.30 4.32
N VAL A 103 4.10 -1.15 4.83
CA VAL A 103 4.75 -1.09 6.16
C VAL A 103 3.74 -1.38 7.27
N GLU A 104 2.53 -0.84 7.18
CA GLU A 104 1.41 -1.14 8.10
C GLU A 104 1.14 -2.65 8.14
N PHE A 105 1.09 -3.31 6.99
CA PHE A 105 0.87 -4.75 6.91
C PHE A 105 2.00 -5.56 7.55
N LEU A 106 3.25 -5.21 7.24
CA LEU A 106 4.42 -5.88 7.80
C LEU A 106 4.45 -5.78 9.33
N THR A 107 4.18 -4.60 9.89
CA THR A 107 4.27 -4.36 11.33
C THR A 107 3.04 -4.82 12.09
N ASP A 108 1.83 -4.51 11.61
CA ASP A 108 0.60 -4.74 12.35
C ASP A 108 0.02 -6.14 12.16
N ILE A 109 0.17 -6.71 10.97
CA ILE A 109 -0.38 -8.03 10.65
C ILE A 109 0.68 -9.11 10.77
N LEU A 110 1.83 -8.93 10.11
CA LEU A 110 2.89 -9.94 10.11
C LEU A 110 3.83 -9.84 11.32
N LYS A 111 3.73 -8.76 12.13
CA LYS A 111 4.55 -8.54 13.32
C LYS A 111 6.06 -8.58 13.04
N VAL A 112 6.46 -8.04 11.90
CA VAL A 112 7.87 -7.96 11.52
C VAL A 112 8.51 -6.83 12.31
N GLU A 113 9.46 -7.18 13.18
CA GLU A 113 10.22 -6.22 13.99
C GLU A 113 11.53 -5.81 13.32
N ASN A 114 12.06 -6.63 12.44
CA ASN A 114 13.30 -6.38 11.73
C ASN A 114 13.27 -6.99 10.32
N ILE A 115 13.62 -6.19 9.33
CA ILE A 115 13.86 -6.67 7.97
C ILE A 115 15.34 -6.89 7.82
N GLU A 116 15.77 -8.15 7.67
CA GLU A 116 17.15 -8.50 7.37
C GLU A 116 17.52 -8.02 5.96
N ALA A 117 17.98 -6.78 5.89
CA ALA A 117 18.40 -6.14 4.65
C ALA A 117 19.61 -5.23 4.90
N SER A 118 20.42 -5.03 3.89
CA SER A 118 21.57 -4.14 3.90
C SER A 118 21.51 -3.22 2.68
N PHE A 119 21.70 -1.93 2.91
CA PHE A 119 21.81 -0.94 1.85
C PHE A 119 22.96 0.01 2.18
N PRO A 120 24.14 -0.13 1.53
CA PRO A 120 25.37 0.55 1.94
C PRO A 120 25.44 2.01 1.51
N HIS A 121 24.28 2.71 1.50
CA HIS A 121 24.17 4.11 1.12
C HIS A 121 23.45 4.91 2.19
N LYS A 122 23.70 6.21 2.23
CA LYS A 122 22.94 7.12 3.08
C LYS A 122 21.54 7.28 2.53
N VAL A 123 20.54 7.10 3.36
CA VAL A 123 19.12 7.19 3.00
C VAL A 123 18.47 8.32 3.77
N GLY A 124 17.72 9.17 3.07
CA GLY A 124 16.80 10.12 3.67
C GLY A 124 15.37 9.54 3.66
N LEU A 125 14.72 9.51 4.80
CA LEU A 125 13.33 9.07 4.91
C LEU A 125 12.39 10.26 4.74
N HIS A 126 11.55 10.23 3.69
CA HIS A 126 10.45 11.17 3.52
C HIS A 126 9.14 10.56 4.03
N GLN A 127 8.62 11.11 5.10
CA GLN A 127 7.31 10.74 5.64
C GLN A 127 6.21 11.53 4.95
N SER A 128 5.48 10.91 4.04
CA SER A 128 4.39 11.56 3.31
C SER A 128 3.23 11.98 4.23
N CYS A 129 2.52 13.06 3.87
CA CYS A 129 1.38 13.55 4.67
C CYS A 129 0.30 12.46 4.86
N HIS A 130 -0.04 11.71 3.81
CA HIS A 130 -1.03 10.63 3.87
C HIS A 130 -0.57 9.48 4.75
N GLY A 131 0.71 9.09 4.64
CA GLY A 131 1.28 8.06 5.51
C GLY A 131 1.32 8.49 6.97
N GLN A 132 1.82 9.70 7.25
CA GLN A 132 2.03 10.18 8.61
C GLN A 132 0.73 10.57 9.32
N ARG A 133 -0.12 11.40 8.66
CA ARG A 133 -1.32 11.98 9.28
C ARG A 133 -2.56 11.10 9.08
N GLY A 134 -2.71 10.52 7.90
CA GLY A 134 -3.86 9.68 7.55
C GLY A 134 -3.72 8.26 8.12
N LEU A 135 -2.66 7.55 7.76
CA LEU A 135 -2.42 6.15 8.17
C LEU A 135 -1.63 6.02 9.48
N LYS A 136 -1.07 7.11 10.03
CA LYS A 136 -0.28 7.13 11.27
C LYS A 136 0.97 6.23 11.26
N LEU A 137 1.62 6.11 10.10
CA LEU A 137 2.75 5.20 9.86
C LEU A 137 4.12 5.71 10.34
N ALA A 138 4.21 6.90 10.93
CA ALA A 138 5.49 7.54 11.25
C ALA A 138 6.43 6.63 12.07
N GLN A 139 5.94 6.04 13.15
CA GLN A 139 6.74 5.15 14.02
C GLN A 139 7.06 3.82 13.33
N MET A 140 6.11 3.26 12.58
CA MET A 140 6.27 1.99 11.86
C MET A 140 7.31 2.12 10.76
N THR A 141 7.30 3.22 10.01
CA THR A 141 8.27 3.48 8.95
C THR A 141 9.70 3.62 9.50
N GLU A 142 9.85 4.23 10.68
CA GLU A 142 11.15 4.34 11.35
C GLU A 142 11.69 2.96 11.78
N LEU A 143 10.84 2.09 12.26
CA LEU A 143 11.18 0.74 12.69
C LEU A 143 11.71 -0.12 11.54
N VAL A 144 11.04 -0.05 10.39
CA VAL A 144 11.45 -0.76 9.17
C VAL A 144 12.67 -0.10 8.50
N ALA A 145 12.82 1.22 8.63
CA ALA A 145 13.97 1.95 8.07
C ALA A 145 15.23 1.90 8.96
N ALA A 146 15.10 1.50 10.22
CA ALA A 146 16.21 1.48 11.19
C ALA A 146 17.46 0.71 10.70
N PRO A 147 17.35 -0.44 10.00
CA PRO A 147 18.50 -1.14 9.45
C PRO A 147 19.27 -0.36 8.38
N PHE A 148 18.62 0.65 7.76
CA PHE A 148 19.18 1.40 6.64
C PHE A 148 19.70 2.78 7.01
N SER A 149 19.45 3.25 8.23
CA SER A 149 19.78 4.60 8.65
C SER A 149 21.09 4.70 9.40
N SER A 150 22.11 5.29 8.78
CA SER A 150 23.02 6.12 9.57
C SER A 150 22.26 7.44 9.84
N ARG A 151 21.69 7.58 11.03
CA ARG A 151 20.89 8.74 11.43
C ARG A 151 21.64 10.05 11.15
N ARG A 152 21.04 10.94 10.36
CA ARG A 152 21.18 12.38 10.56
C ARG A 152 19.79 12.97 10.38
N ASN A 153 19.31 13.58 11.45
CA ASN A 153 18.19 14.50 11.42
C ASN A 153 18.48 15.60 10.41
N CYS A 154 17.63 15.77 9.41
CA CYS A 154 17.50 17.03 8.68
C CYS A 154 16.56 17.93 9.43
#